data_6628f23ef7c6f7a32eb2244ad2ef50b7
#
_entry.id   6628f23ef7c6f7a32eb2244ad2ef50b7
#
_cell.length_a   1.000
_cell.length_b   1.000
_cell.length_c   1.000
_cell.angle_alpha   90.00
_cell.angle_beta   90.00
_cell.angle_gamma   90.00
#
_symmetry.space_group_name_H-M   'P 1'
#
loop_
_entity.id
_entity.type
_entity.pdbx_description
1 polymer ?
#
loop_
_entity_poly.entity_id
_entity_poly.type
_entity_poly.pdbx_seq_one_letter_code
_entity_poly.pdbx_strand_id
1 'polypeptide(L)'
;ENMTLGAVRAIEESDVIVGYKKYVAQISDLVSDKEIIKKGMGDEIARAQLAIDKSLSGQTVSLISSGDPGVFGMANVLYQIISRYDEDIDVKVYPGVSAANYAADKLGAPLNDYANISLSNILTPLSEIEKKLEFALKANLVIAIYNPISKTRKEPFRRFVKTVLKIKGENALIGIVDSTYEPVKETIVKIKDLTEDMVNMSCTLIVGNDLTYMQEDKLITPRGYVIKSKIHPLSSDHYEKFLNGEISHGPNRECEFYPCHYEGQYCDFCYCPFYPCGDSSTGGQWIKGKGVWNCKECMWVHEKEAVDCLRKPLEELLEEVDDLKAKKKTLLKLRRACLLKNNPYDL
;
A
#
# COMPACT_ATOMS: atom_id res chain seq x y z
N GLU A 1 -19.02 -11.73 9.01
CA GLU A 1 -18.52 -10.85 10.08
C GLU A 1 -18.24 -9.42 9.59
N ASN A 2 -17.75 -9.23 8.36
CA ASN A 2 -17.29 -7.92 7.86
C ASN A 2 -18.35 -7.12 7.09
N MET A 3 -19.63 -7.46 7.22
CA MET A 3 -20.72 -6.67 6.64
C MET A 3 -21.02 -5.46 7.51
N THR A 4 -21.34 -4.32 6.88
CA THR A 4 -21.86 -3.16 7.62
C THR A 4 -23.28 -3.44 8.11
N LEU A 5 -23.66 -2.87 9.24
CA LEU A 5 -25.01 -3.01 9.78
C LEU A 5 -26.09 -2.49 8.80
N GLY A 6 -25.73 -1.50 7.98
CA GLY A 6 -26.62 -1.00 6.93
C GLY A 6 -26.88 -2.04 5.84
N ALA A 7 -25.82 -2.75 5.41
CA ALA A 7 -25.96 -3.81 4.42
C ALA A 7 -26.77 -5.01 4.96
N VAL A 8 -26.56 -5.39 6.22
CA VAL A 8 -27.35 -6.46 6.86
C VAL A 8 -28.85 -6.08 6.86
N ARG A 9 -29.19 -4.88 7.35
CA ARG A 9 -30.59 -4.41 7.36
C ARG A 9 -31.20 -4.36 5.97
N ALA A 10 -30.47 -3.87 4.97
CA ALA A 10 -30.97 -3.83 3.59
C ALA A 10 -31.28 -5.22 3.04
N ILE A 11 -30.47 -6.23 3.35
CA ILE A 11 -30.70 -7.62 2.97
C ILE A 11 -31.94 -8.16 3.72
N GLU A 12 -32.06 -7.90 5.02
CA GLU A 12 -33.21 -8.33 5.84
C GLU A 12 -34.54 -7.72 5.35
N GLU A 13 -34.52 -6.46 4.91
CA GLU A 13 -35.70 -5.72 4.42
C GLU A 13 -36.07 -6.05 2.96
N SER A 14 -35.24 -6.80 2.23
CA SER A 14 -35.48 -7.11 0.82
C SER A 14 -36.44 -8.30 0.64
N ASP A 15 -37.26 -8.24 -0.41
CA ASP A 15 -38.10 -9.36 -0.87
C ASP A 15 -37.28 -10.34 -1.70
N VAL A 16 -36.37 -9.80 -2.54
CA VAL A 16 -35.59 -10.57 -3.52
C VAL A 16 -34.11 -10.33 -3.38
N ILE A 17 -33.34 -11.40 -3.43
CA ILE A 17 -31.87 -11.38 -3.44
C ILE A 17 -31.37 -11.82 -4.81
N VAL A 18 -30.63 -10.94 -5.49
CA VAL A 18 -29.96 -11.25 -6.78
C VAL A 18 -28.46 -11.24 -6.57
N GLY A 19 -27.76 -12.31 -6.95
CA GLY A 19 -26.33 -12.34 -6.73
C GLY A 19 -25.57 -13.46 -7.45
N TYR A 20 -24.23 -13.37 -7.38
CA TYR A 20 -23.37 -14.46 -7.78
C TYR A 20 -23.50 -15.62 -6.78
N LYS A 21 -23.68 -16.85 -7.31
CA LYS A 21 -23.97 -18.04 -6.50
C LYS A 21 -23.07 -18.24 -5.28
N LYS A 22 -21.75 -17.93 -5.39
CA LYS A 22 -20.82 -18.07 -4.27
C LYS A 22 -21.03 -16.99 -3.19
N TYR A 23 -21.36 -15.76 -3.58
CA TYR A 23 -21.59 -14.67 -2.63
C TYR A 23 -22.89 -14.85 -1.88
N VAL A 24 -23.93 -15.27 -2.57
CA VAL A 24 -25.23 -15.58 -1.93
C VAL A 24 -25.10 -16.75 -0.95
N ALA A 25 -24.24 -17.73 -1.24
CA ALA A 25 -23.97 -18.84 -0.31
C ALA A 25 -23.31 -18.39 1.00
N GLN A 26 -22.53 -17.30 0.98
CA GLN A 26 -21.88 -16.75 2.18
C GLN A 26 -22.83 -16.04 3.14
N ILE A 27 -24.04 -15.70 2.68
CA ILE A 27 -25.08 -15.03 3.47
C ILE A 27 -26.34 -15.89 3.59
N SER A 28 -26.23 -17.21 3.42
CA SER A 28 -27.37 -18.15 3.44
C SER A 28 -28.27 -17.98 4.67
N ASP A 29 -27.67 -17.71 5.82
CA ASP A 29 -28.39 -17.56 7.10
C ASP A 29 -29.26 -16.29 7.17
N LEU A 30 -28.96 -15.27 6.35
CA LEU A 30 -29.68 -14.00 6.27
C LEU A 30 -30.79 -13.98 5.23
N VAL A 31 -30.84 -15.00 4.34
CA VAL A 31 -31.68 -14.96 3.13
C VAL A 31 -32.57 -16.20 2.97
N SER A 32 -32.72 -17.02 4.02
CA SER A 32 -33.41 -18.31 3.96
C SER A 32 -34.90 -18.22 3.65
N ASP A 33 -35.53 -17.10 3.95
CA ASP A 33 -36.96 -16.81 3.77
C ASP A 33 -37.29 -15.97 2.52
N LYS A 34 -36.28 -15.69 1.67
CA LYS A 34 -36.39 -14.74 0.54
C LYS A 34 -36.38 -15.42 -0.81
N GLU A 35 -36.94 -14.75 -1.82
CA GLU A 35 -36.73 -15.17 -3.22
C GLU A 35 -35.26 -14.98 -3.59
N ILE A 36 -34.60 -16.03 -4.07
CA ILE A 36 -33.17 -15.99 -4.37
C ILE A 36 -32.93 -16.27 -5.85
N ILE A 37 -32.34 -15.31 -6.56
CA ILE A 37 -31.92 -15.43 -7.96
C ILE A 37 -30.39 -15.53 -8.05
N LYS A 38 -29.88 -16.71 -8.33
CA LYS A 38 -28.43 -16.99 -8.44
C LYS A 38 -28.02 -17.05 -9.91
N LYS A 39 -26.94 -16.35 -10.25
CA LYS A 39 -26.34 -16.39 -11.59
C LYS A 39 -24.84 -16.77 -11.52
N GLY A 40 -24.27 -17.08 -12.68
CA GLY A 40 -22.87 -17.43 -12.84
C GLY A 40 -21.91 -16.25 -12.85
N MET A 41 -20.63 -16.55 -13.01
CA MET A 41 -19.61 -15.58 -13.37
C MET A 41 -19.77 -15.19 -14.85
N GLY A 42 -19.63 -13.92 -15.21
CA GLY A 42 -19.88 -13.42 -16.56
C GLY A 42 -21.32 -12.93 -16.80
N ASP A 43 -22.25 -13.20 -15.87
CA ASP A 43 -23.66 -12.80 -15.96
C ASP A 43 -23.93 -11.46 -15.25
N GLU A 44 -22.93 -10.56 -15.16
CA GLU A 44 -23.04 -9.29 -14.41
C GLU A 44 -24.20 -8.43 -14.94
N ILE A 45 -24.31 -8.30 -16.26
CA ILE A 45 -25.38 -7.53 -16.93
C ILE A 45 -26.74 -8.17 -16.62
N ALA A 46 -26.85 -9.49 -16.76
CA ALA A 46 -28.10 -10.20 -16.49
C ALA A 46 -28.54 -10.09 -15.02
N ARG A 47 -27.59 -10.09 -14.08
CA ARG A 47 -27.91 -9.86 -12.66
C ARG A 47 -28.48 -8.47 -12.41
N ALA A 48 -27.86 -7.44 -13.00
CA ALA A 48 -28.34 -6.07 -12.87
C ALA A 48 -29.73 -5.88 -13.51
N GLN A 49 -29.96 -6.43 -14.71
CA GLN A 49 -31.25 -6.39 -15.38
C GLN A 49 -32.34 -7.06 -14.53
N LEU A 50 -32.09 -8.27 -14.03
CA LEU A 50 -33.05 -8.99 -13.20
C LEU A 50 -33.38 -8.24 -11.91
N ALA A 51 -32.38 -7.56 -11.31
CA ALA A 51 -32.63 -6.73 -10.14
C ALA A 51 -33.56 -5.54 -10.47
N ILE A 52 -33.33 -4.90 -11.62
CA ILE A 52 -34.17 -3.79 -12.10
C ILE A 52 -35.60 -4.29 -12.39
N ASP A 53 -35.76 -5.37 -13.17
CA ASP A 53 -37.05 -5.92 -13.56
C ASP A 53 -37.91 -6.30 -12.34
N LYS A 54 -37.27 -6.87 -11.31
CA LYS A 54 -37.91 -7.20 -10.04
C LYS A 54 -38.33 -5.94 -9.28
N SER A 55 -37.48 -4.91 -9.25
CA SER A 55 -37.80 -3.64 -8.62
C SER A 55 -38.97 -2.93 -9.32
N LEU A 56 -39.02 -2.93 -10.64
CA LEU A 56 -40.11 -2.38 -11.42
C LEU A 56 -41.46 -3.15 -11.22
N SER A 57 -41.38 -4.40 -10.78
CA SER A 57 -42.57 -5.15 -10.36
C SER A 57 -43.04 -4.85 -8.93
N GLY A 58 -42.45 -3.85 -8.26
CA GLY A 58 -42.83 -3.37 -6.93
C GLY A 58 -42.14 -4.10 -5.77
N GLN A 59 -41.10 -4.90 -6.03
CA GLN A 59 -40.36 -5.62 -5.01
C GLN A 59 -39.11 -4.85 -4.55
N THR A 60 -38.79 -4.96 -3.26
CA THR A 60 -37.51 -4.47 -2.72
C THR A 60 -36.41 -5.49 -3.02
N VAL A 61 -35.36 -5.08 -3.76
CA VAL A 61 -34.34 -6.00 -4.29
C VAL A 61 -32.96 -5.68 -3.75
N SER A 62 -32.28 -6.66 -3.18
CA SER A 62 -30.84 -6.56 -2.87
C SER A 62 -30.00 -7.23 -3.97
N LEU A 63 -29.20 -6.43 -4.66
CA LEU A 63 -28.17 -6.92 -5.61
C LEU A 63 -26.85 -7.11 -4.85
N ILE A 64 -26.46 -8.37 -4.64
CA ILE A 64 -25.33 -8.73 -3.77
C ILE A 64 -23.99 -8.64 -4.51
N SER A 65 -23.05 -7.94 -3.88
CA SER A 65 -21.64 -7.89 -4.27
C SER A 65 -20.75 -8.34 -3.11
N SER A 66 -19.63 -8.98 -3.40
CA SER A 66 -18.60 -9.25 -2.37
C SER A 66 -17.74 -8.02 -2.16
N GLY A 67 -17.27 -7.80 -0.94
CA GLY A 67 -16.46 -6.65 -0.59
C GLY A 67 -17.28 -5.34 -0.63
N ASP A 68 -16.75 -4.33 -1.29
CA ASP A 68 -17.44 -3.07 -1.54
C ASP A 68 -18.08 -3.06 -2.93
N PRO A 69 -19.39 -2.76 -3.07
CA PRO A 69 -20.07 -2.79 -4.36
C PRO A 69 -19.55 -1.77 -5.37
N GLY A 70 -18.90 -0.69 -4.92
CA GLY A 70 -18.29 0.35 -5.76
C GLY A 70 -16.85 0.03 -6.20
N VAL A 71 -16.20 -0.98 -5.60
CA VAL A 71 -14.81 -1.36 -5.91
C VAL A 71 -14.78 -2.67 -6.70
N PHE A 72 -14.77 -2.58 -8.02
CA PHE A 72 -14.87 -3.72 -8.96
C PHE A 72 -16.12 -4.59 -8.73
N GLY A 73 -17.15 -4.02 -8.12
CA GLY A 73 -18.41 -4.69 -7.77
C GLY A 73 -19.57 -4.32 -8.68
N MET A 74 -20.79 -4.68 -8.27
CA MET A 74 -21.99 -4.58 -9.09
C MET A 74 -22.57 -3.17 -9.24
N ALA A 75 -22.19 -2.20 -8.36
CA ALA A 75 -22.78 -0.85 -8.41
C ALA A 75 -22.51 -0.15 -9.75
N ASN A 76 -21.29 -0.28 -10.29
CA ASN A 76 -20.95 0.32 -11.58
C ASN A 76 -21.81 -0.22 -12.73
N VAL A 77 -21.98 -1.55 -12.79
CA VAL A 77 -22.80 -2.21 -13.82
C VAL A 77 -24.26 -1.78 -13.69
N LEU A 78 -24.78 -1.73 -12.47
CA LEU A 78 -26.16 -1.31 -12.20
C LEU A 78 -26.40 0.12 -12.71
N TYR A 79 -25.55 1.08 -12.33
CA TYR A 79 -25.69 2.47 -12.75
C TYR A 79 -25.56 2.67 -14.28
N GLN A 80 -24.76 1.86 -14.96
CA GLN A 80 -24.67 1.90 -16.41
C GLN A 80 -25.92 1.37 -17.11
N ILE A 81 -26.60 0.40 -16.50
CA ILE A 81 -27.79 -0.23 -17.10
C ILE A 81 -29.05 0.56 -16.77
N ILE A 82 -29.19 1.07 -15.55
CA ILE A 82 -30.37 1.79 -15.08
C ILE A 82 -30.72 2.99 -15.97
N SER A 83 -29.71 3.64 -16.55
CA SER A 83 -29.88 4.77 -17.48
C SER A 83 -30.60 4.41 -18.79
N ARG A 84 -30.89 3.12 -19.04
CA ARG A 84 -31.61 2.64 -20.20
C ARG A 84 -33.12 2.49 -19.96
N TYR A 85 -33.56 2.72 -18.74
CA TYR A 85 -34.95 2.63 -18.32
C TYR A 85 -35.52 4.05 -18.17
N ASP A 86 -36.76 4.24 -18.58
CA ASP A 86 -37.45 5.54 -18.46
C ASP A 86 -38.06 5.74 -17.08
N GLU A 87 -38.20 4.66 -16.30
CA GLU A 87 -38.73 4.66 -14.96
C GLU A 87 -37.70 5.17 -13.95
N ASP A 88 -38.17 5.92 -12.96
CA ASP A 88 -37.37 6.33 -11.82
C ASP A 88 -37.20 5.17 -10.84
N ILE A 89 -35.98 4.68 -10.68
CA ILE A 89 -35.64 3.56 -9.81
C ILE A 89 -34.73 4.06 -8.69
N ASP A 90 -35.22 4.02 -7.45
CA ASP A 90 -34.43 4.39 -6.28
C ASP A 90 -33.35 3.34 -6.01
N VAL A 91 -32.08 3.75 -6.06
CA VAL A 91 -30.90 2.89 -5.82
C VAL A 91 -30.10 3.39 -4.64
N LYS A 92 -29.99 2.56 -3.63
CA LYS A 92 -29.15 2.81 -2.48
C LYS A 92 -27.98 1.85 -2.42
N VAL A 93 -26.75 2.38 -2.43
CA VAL A 93 -25.53 1.58 -2.31
C VAL A 93 -25.06 1.58 -0.86
N TYR A 94 -24.90 0.40 -0.30
CA TYR A 94 -24.35 0.19 1.04
C TYR A 94 -22.86 -0.17 0.91
N PRO A 95 -21.92 0.62 1.49
CA PRO A 95 -20.51 0.34 1.42
C PRO A 95 -20.15 -0.93 2.18
N GLY A 96 -19.10 -1.60 1.74
CA GLY A 96 -18.55 -2.79 2.38
C GLY A 96 -17.04 -2.70 2.58
N VAL A 97 -16.46 -3.72 3.18
CA VAL A 97 -15.00 -3.83 3.33
C VAL A 97 -14.41 -4.33 2.01
N SER A 98 -13.74 -3.44 1.28
CA SER A 98 -13.09 -3.81 0.02
C SER A 98 -12.01 -4.87 0.23
N ALA A 99 -11.71 -5.69 -0.79
CA ALA A 99 -10.65 -6.69 -0.69
C ALA A 99 -9.27 -6.06 -0.41
N ALA A 100 -9.03 -4.82 -0.87
CA ALA A 100 -7.82 -4.06 -0.54
C ALA A 100 -7.71 -3.79 0.97
N ASN A 101 -8.78 -3.25 1.58
CA ASN A 101 -8.79 -2.96 3.01
C ASN A 101 -8.69 -4.24 3.85
N TYR A 102 -9.39 -5.29 3.44
CA TYR A 102 -9.31 -6.59 4.08
C TYR A 102 -7.90 -7.19 4.02
N ALA A 103 -7.27 -7.16 2.85
CA ALA A 103 -5.91 -7.64 2.69
C ALA A 103 -4.89 -6.81 3.48
N ALA A 104 -5.08 -5.48 3.52
CA ALA A 104 -4.25 -4.60 4.31
C ALA A 104 -4.34 -4.90 5.82
N ASP A 105 -5.55 -5.16 6.33
CA ASP A 105 -5.76 -5.57 7.73
C ASP A 105 -4.99 -6.86 8.02
N LYS A 106 -5.16 -7.88 7.22
CA LYS A 106 -4.50 -9.19 7.39
C LYS A 106 -2.97 -9.07 7.39
N LEU A 107 -2.41 -8.34 6.47
CA LEU A 107 -0.96 -8.12 6.36
C LEU A 107 -0.41 -7.10 7.38
N GLY A 108 -1.26 -6.44 8.18
CA GLY A 108 -0.85 -5.29 8.98
C GLY A 108 -0.23 -4.19 8.12
N ALA A 109 -0.76 -3.97 6.92
CA ALA A 109 -0.28 -3.05 5.90
C ALA A 109 -1.20 -1.83 5.76
N PRO A 110 -1.15 -0.83 6.68
CA PRO A 110 -2.02 0.33 6.61
C PRO A 110 -1.92 1.03 5.25
N LEU A 111 -3.06 1.22 4.59
CA LEU A 111 -3.15 1.92 3.33
C LEU A 111 -3.23 3.43 3.58
N ASN A 112 -2.35 4.18 2.93
CA ASN A 112 -2.37 5.63 2.90
C ASN A 112 -2.68 6.09 1.46
N ASP A 113 -1.66 6.58 0.74
CA ASP A 113 -1.81 6.88 -0.69
C ASP A 113 -1.66 5.56 -1.48
N TYR A 114 -2.76 5.06 -2.05
CA TYR A 114 -2.73 3.79 -2.76
C TYR A 114 -3.62 3.77 -3.99
N ALA A 115 -3.32 2.86 -4.90
CA ALA A 115 -4.10 2.60 -6.11
C ALA A 115 -4.70 1.19 -6.10
N ASN A 116 -5.94 1.06 -6.57
CA ASN A 116 -6.58 -0.23 -6.85
C ASN A 116 -6.43 -0.56 -8.33
N ILE A 117 -5.79 -1.68 -8.68
CA ILE A 117 -5.59 -2.12 -10.06
C ILE A 117 -6.05 -3.57 -10.21
N SER A 118 -6.95 -3.82 -11.16
CA SER A 118 -7.31 -5.18 -11.54
C SER A 118 -6.44 -5.65 -12.71
N LEU A 119 -5.87 -6.85 -12.59
CA LEU A 119 -5.15 -7.50 -13.70
C LEU A 119 -6.09 -8.25 -14.66
N SER A 120 -7.41 -8.09 -14.52
CA SER A 120 -8.36 -8.68 -15.44
C SER A 120 -8.37 -7.93 -16.78
N ASN A 121 -7.91 -8.58 -17.84
CA ASN A 121 -7.95 -8.06 -19.20
C ASN A 121 -9.19 -8.47 -20.01
N ILE A 122 -10.28 -8.84 -19.32
CA ILE A 122 -11.56 -9.20 -19.97
C ILE A 122 -12.24 -7.94 -20.53
N LEU A 123 -12.30 -6.88 -19.75
CA LEU A 123 -12.95 -5.62 -20.11
C LEU A 123 -11.95 -4.48 -20.38
N THR A 124 -10.70 -4.64 -19.96
CA THR A 124 -9.67 -3.62 -20.08
C THR A 124 -8.49 -4.15 -20.89
N PRO A 125 -8.04 -3.48 -21.95
CA PRO A 125 -6.85 -3.91 -22.70
C PRO A 125 -5.63 -4.05 -21.80
N LEU A 126 -4.79 -5.06 -22.07
CA LEU A 126 -3.59 -5.33 -21.26
C LEU A 126 -2.63 -4.14 -21.23
N SER A 127 -2.48 -3.42 -22.35
CA SER A 127 -1.66 -2.20 -22.44
C SER A 127 -2.14 -1.09 -21.49
N GLU A 128 -3.45 -0.97 -21.30
CA GLU A 128 -4.03 -0.01 -20.35
C GLU A 128 -3.76 -0.40 -18.89
N ILE A 129 -3.81 -1.69 -18.60
CA ILE A 129 -3.46 -2.23 -17.27
C ILE A 129 -1.98 -1.96 -16.97
N GLU A 130 -1.09 -2.27 -17.93
CA GLU A 130 0.36 -2.01 -17.81
C GLU A 130 0.65 -0.53 -17.60
N LYS A 131 0.01 0.36 -18.36
CA LYS A 131 0.16 1.80 -18.23
C LYS A 131 -0.24 2.30 -16.83
N LYS A 132 -1.42 1.89 -16.33
CA LYS A 132 -1.86 2.25 -14.97
C LYS A 132 -0.89 1.76 -13.90
N LEU A 133 -0.43 0.51 -14.03
CA LEU A 133 0.54 -0.08 -13.12
C LEU A 133 1.87 0.69 -13.14
N GLU A 134 2.40 0.99 -14.33
CA GLU A 134 3.65 1.73 -14.50
C GLU A 134 3.57 3.12 -13.85
N PHE A 135 2.51 3.88 -14.08
CA PHE A 135 2.35 5.21 -13.50
C PHE A 135 2.16 5.17 -11.99
N ALA A 136 1.40 4.21 -11.46
CA ALA A 136 1.23 4.04 -10.02
C ALA A 136 2.55 3.68 -9.32
N LEU A 137 3.36 2.80 -9.91
CA LEU A 137 4.69 2.45 -9.41
C LEU A 137 5.66 3.63 -9.46
N LYS A 138 5.68 4.40 -10.57
CA LYS A 138 6.51 5.61 -10.71
C LYS A 138 6.08 6.72 -9.76
N ALA A 139 4.79 6.86 -9.48
CA ALA A 139 4.26 7.77 -8.48
C ALA A 139 4.52 7.31 -7.03
N ASN A 140 5.18 6.16 -6.87
CA ASN A 140 5.52 5.57 -5.59
C ASN A 140 4.31 5.30 -4.68
N LEU A 141 3.17 4.94 -5.27
CA LEU A 141 1.98 4.53 -4.54
C LEU A 141 2.12 3.09 -4.04
N VAL A 142 1.48 2.78 -2.91
CA VAL A 142 1.11 1.40 -2.57
C VAL A 142 0.04 0.94 -3.56
N ILE A 143 0.08 -0.32 -4.02
CA ILE A 143 -0.88 -0.79 -5.01
C ILE A 143 -1.59 -2.05 -4.50
N ALA A 144 -2.92 -2.01 -4.45
CA ALA A 144 -3.74 -3.19 -4.25
C ALA A 144 -4.09 -3.82 -5.60
N ILE A 145 -3.67 -5.06 -5.81
CA ILE A 145 -3.87 -5.82 -7.04
C ILE A 145 -5.04 -6.79 -6.86
N TYR A 146 -6.04 -6.64 -7.73
CA TYR A 146 -7.21 -7.49 -7.84
C TYR A 146 -7.10 -8.45 -9.02
N ASN A 147 -7.74 -9.62 -8.89
CA ASN A 147 -7.81 -10.62 -9.96
C ASN A 147 -6.42 -10.97 -10.55
N PRO A 148 -5.42 -11.30 -9.74
CA PRO A 148 -4.04 -11.39 -10.19
C PRO A 148 -3.85 -12.43 -11.29
N ILE A 149 -4.46 -13.59 -11.17
CA ILE A 149 -4.30 -14.69 -12.13
C ILE A 149 -5.57 -15.54 -12.22
N SER A 150 -5.79 -16.23 -13.34
CA SER A 150 -6.80 -17.28 -13.46
C SER A 150 -6.22 -18.49 -14.19
N LYS A 151 -6.97 -19.60 -14.23
CA LYS A 151 -6.52 -20.84 -14.91
C LYS A 151 -6.12 -20.61 -16.37
N THR A 152 -6.81 -19.71 -17.07
CA THR A 152 -6.60 -19.42 -18.50
C THR A 152 -5.91 -18.09 -18.77
N ARG A 153 -5.76 -17.23 -17.76
CA ARG A 153 -5.27 -15.85 -17.89
C ARG A 153 -4.06 -15.62 -16.98
N LYS A 154 -2.88 -15.95 -17.52
CA LYS A 154 -1.59 -15.85 -16.79
C LYS A 154 -0.74 -14.67 -17.25
N GLU A 155 -0.88 -14.24 -18.49
CA GLU A 155 -0.05 -13.19 -19.10
C GLU A 155 -0.11 -11.84 -18.33
N PRO A 156 -1.27 -11.33 -17.88
CA PRO A 156 -1.31 -10.10 -17.09
C PRO A 156 -0.46 -10.17 -15.81
N PHE A 157 -0.46 -11.31 -15.13
CA PHE A 157 0.37 -11.52 -13.94
C PHE A 157 1.87 -11.52 -14.27
N ARG A 158 2.29 -12.19 -15.36
CA ARG A 158 3.70 -12.17 -15.81
C ARG A 158 4.17 -10.76 -16.12
N ARG A 159 3.31 -9.98 -16.81
CA ARG A 159 3.57 -8.56 -17.10
C ARG A 159 3.65 -7.72 -15.83
N PHE A 160 2.76 -7.96 -14.88
CA PHE A 160 2.80 -7.32 -13.57
C PHE A 160 4.14 -7.57 -12.87
N VAL A 161 4.58 -8.82 -12.72
CA VAL A 161 5.86 -9.17 -12.08
C VAL A 161 7.03 -8.48 -12.79
N LYS A 162 7.08 -8.56 -14.13
CA LYS A 162 8.13 -7.91 -14.95
C LYS A 162 8.16 -6.39 -14.74
N THR A 163 7.00 -5.74 -14.68
CA THR A 163 6.89 -4.29 -14.53
C THR A 163 7.34 -3.84 -13.14
N VAL A 164 6.95 -4.56 -12.09
CA VAL A 164 7.40 -4.27 -10.73
C VAL A 164 8.91 -4.46 -10.59
N LEU A 165 9.46 -5.57 -11.09
CA LEU A 165 10.91 -5.83 -11.11
C LEU A 165 11.68 -4.71 -11.81
N LYS A 166 11.19 -4.25 -12.96
CA LYS A 166 11.82 -3.18 -13.74
C LYS A 166 11.85 -1.83 -13.00
N ILE A 167 10.80 -1.49 -12.27
CA ILE A 167 10.63 -0.14 -11.69
C ILE A 167 11.08 -0.10 -10.23
N LYS A 168 10.78 -1.13 -9.44
CA LYS A 168 11.08 -1.17 -8.00
C LYS A 168 12.26 -2.06 -7.63
N GLY A 169 12.79 -2.84 -8.57
CA GLY A 169 13.87 -3.79 -8.31
C GLY A 169 13.44 -5.06 -7.61
N GLU A 170 14.38 -5.97 -7.39
CA GLU A 170 14.16 -7.34 -6.92
C GLU A 170 13.63 -7.45 -5.48
N ASN A 171 13.93 -6.46 -4.64
CA ASN A 171 13.63 -6.46 -3.23
C ASN A 171 12.27 -5.84 -2.88
N ALA A 172 11.49 -5.37 -3.87
CA ALA A 172 10.16 -4.83 -3.63
C ALA A 172 9.28 -5.87 -2.89
N LEU A 173 8.63 -5.44 -1.82
CA LEU A 173 7.82 -6.31 -0.96
C LEU A 173 6.39 -6.43 -1.49
N ILE A 174 5.91 -7.67 -1.52
CA ILE A 174 4.56 -8.03 -1.94
C ILE A 174 3.88 -8.81 -0.83
N GLY A 175 2.78 -8.30 -0.32
CA GLY A 175 1.88 -9.05 0.54
C GLY A 175 0.83 -9.78 -0.29
N ILE A 176 0.54 -11.03 0.05
CA ILE A 176 -0.43 -11.91 -0.61
C ILE A 176 -1.46 -12.32 0.44
N VAL A 177 -2.74 -12.10 0.16
CA VAL A 177 -3.84 -12.60 1.00
C VAL A 177 -4.72 -13.50 0.15
N ASP A 178 -4.79 -14.77 0.52
CA ASP A 178 -5.62 -15.77 -0.14
C ASP A 178 -6.87 -16.08 0.69
N SER A 179 -8.00 -15.61 0.23
CA SER A 179 -9.31 -15.78 0.89
C SER A 179 -9.97 -17.14 0.61
N THR A 180 -9.28 -18.07 -0.04
CA THR A 180 -9.79 -19.44 -0.25
C THR A 180 -9.52 -20.37 0.93
N TYR A 181 -8.65 -19.95 1.85
CA TYR A 181 -8.32 -20.71 3.07
C TYR A 181 -9.15 -20.21 4.27
N GLU A 182 -9.40 -21.10 5.22
CA GLU A 182 -9.98 -20.81 6.52
C GLU A 182 -9.11 -21.46 7.61
N PRO A 183 -8.35 -20.69 8.41
CA PRO A 183 -8.21 -19.23 8.34
C PRO A 183 -7.53 -18.75 7.07
N VAL A 184 -7.77 -17.48 6.71
CA VAL A 184 -7.18 -16.84 5.54
C VAL A 184 -5.66 -16.93 5.58
N LYS A 185 -5.05 -17.28 4.44
CA LYS A 185 -3.59 -17.41 4.33
C LYS A 185 -2.95 -16.08 3.93
N GLU A 186 -1.98 -15.66 4.71
CA GLU A 186 -1.19 -14.43 4.52
C GLU A 186 0.27 -14.80 4.23
N THR A 187 0.89 -14.08 3.30
CA THR A 187 2.30 -14.31 2.95
C THR A 187 2.92 -13.00 2.50
N ILE A 188 4.14 -12.69 2.95
CA ILE A 188 4.92 -11.54 2.47
C ILE A 188 6.18 -12.09 1.79
N VAL A 189 6.42 -11.66 0.55
CA VAL A 189 7.57 -12.10 -0.26
C VAL A 189 8.23 -10.91 -0.95
N LYS A 190 9.47 -11.08 -1.40
CA LYS A 190 10.09 -10.17 -2.38
C LYS A 190 9.56 -10.49 -3.77
N ILE A 191 9.46 -9.45 -4.61
CA ILE A 191 8.94 -9.63 -5.99
C ILE A 191 9.71 -10.68 -6.79
N LYS A 192 11.03 -10.82 -6.59
CA LYS A 192 11.85 -11.85 -7.25
C LYS A 192 11.46 -13.28 -6.90
N ASP A 193 10.85 -13.48 -5.75
CA ASP A 193 10.45 -14.78 -5.22
C ASP A 193 8.96 -15.09 -5.49
N LEU A 194 8.22 -14.12 -6.08
CA LEU A 194 6.80 -14.26 -6.38
C LEU A 194 6.57 -15.12 -7.63
N THR A 195 5.87 -16.23 -7.47
CA THR A 195 5.58 -17.19 -8.54
C THR A 195 4.08 -17.38 -8.79
N GLU A 196 3.71 -17.95 -9.95
CA GLU A 196 2.30 -18.15 -10.34
C GLU A 196 1.53 -19.08 -9.42
N ASP A 197 2.20 -20.05 -8.80
CA ASP A 197 1.62 -21.03 -7.89
C ASP A 197 1.30 -20.47 -6.49
N MET A 198 1.89 -19.34 -6.15
CA MET A 198 1.58 -18.61 -4.90
C MET A 198 0.26 -17.86 -4.94
N VAL A 199 -0.33 -17.69 -6.11
CA VAL A 199 -1.50 -16.83 -6.30
C VAL A 199 -2.62 -17.53 -7.08
N ASN A 200 -3.86 -17.15 -6.79
CA ASN A 200 -5.04 -17.56 -7.53
C ASN A 200 -5.98 -16.36 -7.73
N MET A 201 -7.14 -16.58 -8.36
CA MET A 201 -8.08 -15.50 -8.67
C MET A 201 -8.72 -14.86 -7.43
N SER A 202 -8.69 -15.55 -6.29
CA SER A 202 -9.25 -15.06 -5.02
C SER A 202 -8.21 -14.36 -4.15
N CYS A 203 -6.95 -14.27 -4.61
CA CYS A 203 -5.92 -13.51 -3.93
C CYS A 203 -6.08 -12.01 -4.16
N THR A 204 -5.74 -11.24 -3.14
CA THR A 204 -5.48 -9.80 -3.23
C THR A 204 -4.00 -9.58 -2.87
N LEU A 205 -3.28 -8.82 -3.72
CA LEU A 205 -1.88 -8.51 -3.46
C LEU A 205 -1.74 -7.05 -3.03
N ILE A 206 -0.85 -6.80 -2.07
CA ILE A 206 -0.44 -5.44 -1.71
C ILE A 206 1.02 -5.25 -2.13
N VAL A 207 1.26 -4.39 -3.10
CA VAL A 207 2.61 -4.01 -3.55
C VAL A 207 3.06 -2.82 -2.72
N GLY A 208 4.15 -2.99 -1.97
CA GLY A 208 4.76 -1.90 -1.21
C GLY A 208 5.39 -0.84 -2.10
N ASN A 209 5.60 0.36 -1.55
CA ASN A 209 6.38 1.42 -2.18
C ASN A 209 7.86 1.38 -1.72
N ASP A 210 8.68 2.35 -2.16
CA ASP A 210 10.12 2.39 -1.85
C ASP A 210 10.44 2.58 -0.36
N LEU A 211 9.46 2.98 0.45
CA LEU A 211 9.58 3.13 1.90
C LEU A 211 9.03 1.93 2.67
N THR A 212 8.41 0.97 1.98
CA THR A 212 7.79 -0.18 2.62
C THR A 212 8.85 -1.13 3.15
N TYR A 213 8.69 -1.55 4.38
CA TYR A 213 9.55 -2.53 5.04
C TYR A 213 8.72 -3.58 5.77
N MET A 214 9.36 -4.68 6.12
CA MET A 214 8.76 -5.73 6.95
C MET A 214 9.21 -5.55 8.40
N GLN A 215 8.27 -5.52 9.33
CA GLN A 215 8.54 -5.53 10.76
C GLN A 215 7.78 -6.67 11.40
N GLU A 216 8.51 -7.63 11.97
CA GLU A 216 7.95 -8.92 12.35
C GLU A 216 7.27 -9.56 11.13
N ASP A 217 5.98 -9.81 11.19
CA ASP A 217 5.14 -10.37 10.12
C ASP A 217 4.21 -9.31 9.46
N LYS A 218 4.52 -8.01 9.61
CA LYS A 218 3.71 -6.88 9.10
C LYS A 218 4.41 -6.14 7.97
N LEU A 219 3.62 -5.70 7.00
CA LEU A 219 4.07 -4.92 5.84
C LEU A 219 3.81 -3.43 6.06
N ILE A 220 4.80 -2.69 6.54
CA ILE A 220 4.63 -1.30 6.98
C ILE A 220 5.10 -0.31 5.92
N THR A 221 4.21 0.63 5.55
CA THR A 221 4.57 1.82 4.76
C THR A 221 4.51 3.05 5.66
N PRO A 222 5.65 3.68 5.99
CA PRO A 222 5.69 4.78 6.96
C PRO A 222 5.02 6.04 6.42
N ARG A 223 4.33 6.77 7.30
CA ARG A 223 3.65 8.02 6.98
C ARG A 223 4.47 9.28 7.30
N GLY A 224 5.62 9.13 7.97
CA GLY A 224 6.51 10.24 8.31
C GLY A 224 6.11 11.01 9.57
N TYR A 225 5.62 10.31 10.60
CA TYR A 225 5.38 10.91 11.91
C TYR A 225 6.67 11.42 12.54
N VAL A 226 6.60 12.61 13.16
CA VAL A 226 7.74 13.25 13.82
C VAL A 226 7.83 12.77 15.26
N ILE A 227 8.95 12.12 15.60
CA ILE A 227 9.26 11.70 16.97
C ILE A 227 10.26 12.70 17.55
N LYS A 228 9.87 13.37 18.66
CA LYS A 228 10.73 14.32 19.36
C LYS A 228 11.76 13.58 20.19
N SER A 229 13.01 14.03 20.16
CA SER A 229 14.10 13.53 20.99
C SER A 229 15.00 14.66 21.50
N LYS A 230 15.85 14.33 22.46
CA LYS A 230 16.95 15.22 22.87
C LYS A 230 18.13 15.02 21.92
N ILE A 231 18.89 16.09 21.64
CA ILE A 231 20.14 15.99 20.92
C ILE A 231 21.18 15.40 21.88
N HIS A 232 21.94 14.42 21.42
CA HIS A 232 23.03 13.84 22.21
C HIS A 232 24.23 14.79 22.22
N PRO A 233 25.01 14.96 23.34
CA PRO A 233 26.15 15.85 23.37
C PRO A 233 27.17 15.65 22.24
N LEU A 234 27.52 14.41 21.91
CA LEU A 234 28.42 14.10 20.79
C LEU A 234 27.84 14.50 19.43
N SER A 235 26.54 14.47 19.29
CA SER A 235 25.85 14.97 18.07
C SER A 235 25.91 16.50 18.01
N SER A 236 25.78 17.20 19.15
CA SER A 236 25.93 18.64 19.21
C SER A 236 27.33 19.07 18.78
N ASP A 237 28.39 18.47 19.37
CA ASP A 237 29.79 18.72 19.01
C ASP A 237 30.06 18.47 17.50
N HIS A 238 29.53 17.38 16.95
CA HIS A 238 29.66 17.08 15.53
C HIS A 238 29.01 18.14 14.66
N TYR A 239 27.78 18.58 14.99
CA TYR A 239 27.05 19.56 14.18
C TYR A 239 27.55 20.99 14.37
N GLU A 240 28.15 21.34 15.51
CA GLU A 240 28.91 22.59 15.64
C GLU A 240 30.10 22.63 14.66
N LYS A 241 30.87 21.54 14.57
CA LYS A 241 31.95 21.41 13.56
C LYS A 241 31.42 21.41 12.12
N PHE A 242 30.26 20.79 11.86
CA PHE A 242 29.65 20.80 10.54
C PHE A 242 29.27 22.22 10.10
N LEU A 243 28.61 22.98 10.96
CA LEU A 243 28.23 24.37 10.71
C LEU A 243 29.44 25.31 10.52
N ASN A 244 30.55 25.03 11.19
CA ASN A 244 31.80 25.75 11.03
C ASN A 244 32.61 25.32 9.78
N GLY A 245 32.10 24.36 8.99
CA GLY A 245 32.80 23.84 7.82
C GLY A 245 34.02 22.95 8.09
N GLU A 246 34.13 22.44 9.32
CA GLU A 246 35.26 21.60 9.76
C GLU A 246 35.08 20.12 9.37
N ILE A 247 33.87 19.71 9.04
CA ILE A 247 33.59 18.33 8.60
C ILE A 247 33.90 18.16 7.11
N SER A 248 34.92 17.38 6.80
CA SER A 248 35.32 17.07 5.43
C SER A 248 34.23 16.23 4.73
N HIS A 249 34.12 16.44 3.40
CA HIS A 249 33.22 15.64 2.56
C HIS A 249 33.91 14.31 2.19
N GLY A 250 33.21 13.19 2.46
CA GLY A 250 33.67 11.86 2.07
C GLY A 250 34.21 11.00 3.22
N PRO A 251 35.04 9.98 2.89
CA PRO A 251 35.62 9.07 3.87
C PRO A 251 36.61 9.76 4.81
N ASN A 252 36.45 9.56 6.12
CA ASN A 252 37.43 10.02 7.10
C ASN A 252 38.35 8.85 7.52
N ARG A 253 39.47 8.67 6.81
CA ARG A 253 40.44 7.59 7.07
C ARG A 253 41.32 7.82 8.28
N GLU A 254 41.31 9.02 8.85
CA GLU A 254 42.07 9.35 10.08
C GLU A 254 41.28 9.01 11.35
N CYS A 255 39.96 8.68 11.21
CA CYS A 255 39.13 8.27 12.33
C CYS A 255 39.52 6.86 12.82
N GLU A 256 39.76 6.70 14.12
CA GLU A 256 40.10 5.41 14.75
C GLU A 256 39.03 4.32 14.55
N PHE A 257 37.77 4.70 14.25
CA PHE A 257 36.65 3.80 14.00
C PHE A 257 36.42 3.52 12.52
N TYR A 258 37.20 4.11 11.62
CA TYR A 258 37.03 3.89 10.17
C TYR A 258 37.68 2.57 9.72
N PRO A 259 36.99 1.75 8.90
CA PRO A 259 35.59 1.85 8.48
C PRO A 259 34.65 1.26 9.57
N CYS A 260 33.70 2.05 10.09
CA CYS A 260 32.73 1.57 11.07
C CYS A 260 31.53 0.84 10.45
N HIS A 261 31.31 0.98 9.15
CA HIS A 261 30.27 0.28 8.39
C HIS A 261 30.85 -0.47 7.20
N TYR A 262 31.45 0.22 6.23
CA TYR A 262 32.07 -0.37 5.05
C TYR A 262 33.20 0.52 4.50
N GLU A 263 34.16 -0.06 3.79
CA GLU A 263 35.26 0.68 3.19
C GLU A 263 34.74 1.63 2.10
N GLY A 264 35.17 2.88 2.14
CA GLY A 264 34.70 3.94 1.23
C GLY A 264 33.44 4.67 1.71
N GLN A 265 32.92 4.35 2.90
CA GLN A 265 31.77 5.08 3.48
C GLN A 265 32.06 6.56 3.63
N TYR A 266 31.04 7.38 3.46
CA TYR A 266 31.07 8.81 3.73
C TYR A 266 30.80 9.10 5.21
N CYS A 267 31.58 10.00 5.81
CA CYS A 267 31.55 10.29 7.24
C CYS A 267 30.92 11.64 7.58
N ASP A 268 30.40 12.36 6.60
CA ASP A 268 29.78 13.68 6.75
C ASP A 268 28.67 13.70 7.83
N PHE A 269 27.92 12.61 7.96
CA PHE A 269 26.80 12.46 8.89
C PHE A 269 27.03 11.32 9.88
N CYS A 270 28.21 11.30 10.50
CA CYS A 270 28.57 10.33 11.56
C CYS A 270 27.50 10.28 12.67
N TYR A 271 26.90 11.42 12.99
CA TYR A 271 25.67 11.53 13.77
C TYR A 271 24.52 11.92 12.85
N CYS A 272 23.57 11.00 12.66
CA CYS A 272 22.47 11.19 11.73
C CYS A 272 21.59 12.40 12.14
N PRO A 273 21.40 13.42 11.24
CA PRO A 273 20.63 14.64 11.57
C PRO A 273 19.13 14.34 11.74
N PHE A 274 18.71 13.17 11.32
CA PHE A 274 17.31 12.71 11.36
C PHE A 274 16.98 11.87 12.58
N TYR A 275 17.95 11.61 13.46
CA TYR A 275 17.78 10.73 14.62
C TYR A 275 16.76 11.27 15.64
N PRO A 276 15.86 10.44 16.19
CA PRO A 276 15.39 9.19 15.62
C PRO A 276 14.46 9.47 14.42
N CYS A 277 14.68 8.83 13.28
CA CYS A 277 13.80 9.03 12.12
C CYS A 277 12.50 8.22 12.22
N GLY A 278 12.50 7.13 12.99
CA GLY A 278 11.33 6.26 13.15
C GLY A 278 10.93 5.48 11.87
N ASP A 279 11.84 5.41 10.90
CA ASP A 279 11.61 4.82 9.59
C ASP A 279 12.57 3.66 9.36
N SER A 280 12.06 2.45 9.45
CA SER A 280 12.84 1.21 9.31
C SER A 280 13.19 0.84 7.87
N SER A 281 12.75 1.61 6.87
CA SER A 281 13.05 1.32 5.45
C SER A 281 14.56 1.32 5.14
N THR A 282 15.36 2.00 5.96
CA THR A 282 16.82 2.04 5.86
C THR A 282 17.55 1.16 6.89
N GLY A 283 16.85 0.23 7.55
CA GLY A 283 17.43 -0.72 8.51
C GLY A 283 17.36 -0.32 9.98
N GLY A 284 16.85 0.87 10.33
CA GLY A 284 16.63 1.26 11.72
C GLY A 284 15.46 0.51 12.37
N GLN A 285 15.48 0.37 13.70
CA GLN A 285 14.39 -0.27 14.45
C GLN A 285 14.33 0.21 15.91
N TRP A 286 13.13 0.18 16.50
CA TRP A 286 12.97 0.43 17.93
C TRP A 286 13.44 -0.77 18.74
N ILE A 287 14.27 -0.52 19.77
CA ILE A 287 14.58 -1.57 20.75
C ILE A 287 13.36 -1.75 21.64
N LYS A 288 12.76 -2.95 21.56
CA LYS A 288 11.55 -3.29 22.30
C LYS A 288 11.70 -3.02 23.80
N GLY A 289 10.75 -2.29 24.38
CA GLY A 289 10.72 -1.95 25.80
C GLY A 289 11.70 -0.87 26.27
N LYS A 290 12.62 -0.37 25.41
CA LYS A 290 13.61 0.65 25.79
C LYS A 290 13.31 2.05 25.26
N GLY A 291 12.41 2.19 24.26
CA GLY A 291 12.10 3.47 23.62
C GLY A 291 13.31 4.11 22.92
N VAL A 292 14.33 3.31 22.59
CA VAL A 292 15.57 3.74 21.93
C VAL A 292 15.54 3.28 20.48
N TRP A 293 15.87 4.20 19.58
CA TRP A 293 16.01 3.91 18.16
C TRP A 293 17.41 3.35 17.87
N ASN A 294 17.50 2.14 17.37
CA ASN A 294 18.75 1.52 16.93
C ASN A 294 18.86 1.67 15.41
N CYS A 295 19.87 2.38 14.94
CA CYS A 295 20.17 2.56 13.52
C CYS A 295 21.52 1.94 13.10
N LYS A 296 22.02 0.96 13.84
CA LYS A 296 23.30 0.28 13.54
C LYS A 296 23.34 -0.31 12.12
N GLU A 297 22.22 -0.84 11.64
CA GLU A 297 22.10 -1.44 10.31
C GLU A 297 21.74 -0.42 9.22
N CYS A 298 21.58 0.87 9.56
CA CYS A 298 21.26 1.92 8.59
C CYS A 298 22.54 2.45 7.95
N MET A 299 22.79 2.06 6.69
CA MET A 299 23.95 2.49 5.92
C MET A 299 23.67 3.74 5.07
N TRP A 300 22.40 4.06 4.81
CA TRP A 300 21.98 5.07 3.86
C TRP A 300 22.63 6.44 4.01
N VAL A 301 22.79 6.96 5.22
CA VAL A 301 23.45 8.27 5.48
C VAL A 301 24.95 8.28 5.20
N HIS A 302 25.53 7.13 4.92
CA HIS A 302 26.93 6.92 4.59
C HIS A 302 27.17 6.63 3.11
N GLU A 303 26.10 6.51 2.32
CA GLU A 303 26.17 6.35 0.88
C GLU A 303 26.45 7.70 0.21
N LYS A 304 27.33 7.68 -0.81
CA LYS A 304 27.74 8.88 -1.54
C LYS A 304 26.55 9.69 -2.06
N GLU A 305 25.61 9.01 -2.72
CA GLU A 305 24.44 9.65 -3.33
C GLU A 305 23.52 10.31 -2.28
N ALA A 306 23.38 9.71 -1.10
CA ALA A 306 22.60 10.28 -0.01
C ALA A 306 23.29 11.52 0.57
N VAL A 307 24.62 11.46 0.78
CA VAL A 307 25.41 12.57 1.29
C VAL A 307 25.42 13.73 0.31
N ASP A 308 25.65 13.48 -0.98
CA ASP A 308 25.61 14.51 -2.04
C ASP A 308 24.24 15.21 -2.10
N CYS A 309 23.15 14.48 -1.90
CA CYS A 309 21.80 15.05 -1.87
C CYS A 309 21.54 15.88 -0.60
N LEU A 310 22.07 15.46 0.55
CA LEU A 310 21.73 16.04 1.84
C LEU A 310 22.60 17.24 2.22
N ARG A 311 23.89 17.24 1.88
CA ARG A 311 24.88 18.15 2.45
C ARG A 311 24.51 19.61 2.27
N LYS A 312 24.36 20.06 1.03
CA LYS A 312 24.03 21.46 0.71
C LYS A 312 22.69 21.92 1.29
N PRO A 313 21.58 21.16 1.14
CA PRO A 313 20.31 21.53 1.77
C PRO A 313 20.38 21.59 3.31
N LEU A 314 21.22 20.77 3.94
CA LEU A 314 21.43 20.83 5.40
C LEU A 314 22.21 22.08 5.81
N GLU A 315 23.27 22.46 5.06
CA GLU A 315 24.03 23.68 5.29
C GLU A 315 23.12 24.94 5.16
N GLU A 316 22.19 24.93 4.23
CA GLU A 316 21.21 26.03 4.05
C GLU A 316 20.10 26.02 5.11
N LEU A 317 19.74 24.84 5.63
CA LEU A 317 18.63 24.68 6.59
C LEU A 317 19.05 24.94 8.03
N LEU A 318 20.28 24.59 8.42
CA LEU A 318 20.78 24.66 9.79
C LEU A 318 21.63 25.93 9.99
N GLU A 319 21.23 26.77 10.94
CA GLU A 319 22.00 27.94 11.39
C GLU A 319 22.68 27.66 12.74
N GLU A 320 22.03 26.85 13.57
CA GLU A 320 22.50 26.46 14.90
C GLU A 320 22.17 24.98 15.18
N VAL A 321 22.84 24.39 16.17
CA VAL A 321 22.64 22.96 16.49
C VAL A 321 21.23 22.64 16.97
N ASP A 322 20.58 23.56 17.65
CA ASP A 322 19.19 23.38 18.12
C ASP A 322 18.19 23.27 16.98
N ASP A 323 18.54 23.70 15.76
CA ASP A 323 17.75 23.52 14.56
C ASP A 323 17.50 22.04 14.23
N LEU A 324 18.39 21.14 14.62
CA LEU A 324 18.16 19.68 14.50
C LEU A 324 16.89 19.25 15.20
N LYS A 325 16.50 19.94 16.26
CA LYS A 325 15.28 19.70 17.01
C LYS A 325 14.14 20.61 16.56
N ALA A 326 14.41 21.90 16.39
CA ALA A 326 13.41 22.89 16.02
C ALA A 326 12.83 22.62 14.62
N LYS A 327 13.71 22.30 13.65
CA LYS A 327 13.36 22.05 12.25
C LYS A 327 13.12 20.56 11.94
N LYS A 328 12.87 19.70 12.95
CA LYS A 328 12.75 18.24 12.82
C LYS A 328 11.79 17.79 11.71
N LYS A 329 10.64 18.46 11.56
CA LYS A 329 9.66 18.14 10.50
C LYS A 329 10.25 18.38 9.11
N THR A 330 10.95 19.47 8.92
CA THR A 330 11.59 19.83 7.63
C THR A 330 12.75 18.88 7.35
N LEU A 331 13.57 18.55 8.36
CA LEU A 331 14.63 17.56 8.23
C LEU A 331 14.12 16.18 7.79
N LEU A 332 12.99 15.71 8.34
CA LEU A 332 12.40 14.44 7.91
C LEU A 332 11.81 14.50 6.50
N LYS A 333 11.33 15.67 6.05
CA LYS A 333 10.93 15.86 4.65
C LYS A 333 12.15 15.82 3.72
N LEU A 334 13.25 16.52 4.08
CA LEU A 334 14.52 16.48 3.36
C LEU A 334 15.03 15.03 3.24
N ARG A 335 15.08 14.29 4.36
CA ARG A 335 15.43 12.87 4.35
C ARG A 335 14.61 12.10 3.34
N ARG A 336 13.28 12.26 3.38
CA ARG A 336 12.37 11.56 2.49
C ARG A 336 12.58 11.92 1.02
N ALA A 337 12.81 13.20 0.71
CA ALA A 337 13.10 13.66 -0.64
C ALA A 337 14.37 12.99 -1.19
N CYS A 338 15.48 13.02 -0.44
CA CYS A 338 16.72 12.39 -0.87
C CYS A 338 16.63 10.85 -0.95
N LEU A 339 15.92 10.21 -0.01
CA LEU A 339 15.71 8.77 -0.02
C LEU A 339 14.93 8.31 -1.27
N LEU A 340 13.94 9.10 -1.70
CA LEU A 340 13.12 8.85 -2.88
C LEU A 340 13.69 9.46 -4.17
N LYS A 341 14.90 10.03 -4.13
CA LYS A 341 15.57 10.69 -5.26
C LYS A 341 14.73 11.82 -5.88
N ASN A 342 13.93 12.50 -5.06
CA ASN A 342 13.20 13.71 -5.43
C ASN A 342 14.05 14.95 -5.20
N ASN A 343 13.60 16.10 -5.73
CA ASN A 343 14.27 17.37 -5.49
C ASN A 343 14.27 17.71 -3.98
N PRO A 344 15.46 17.86 -3.32
CA PRO A 344 15.55 18.13 -1.90
C PRO A 344 15.06 19.54 -1.50
N TYR A 345 14.84 20.43 -2.48
CA TYR A 345 14.36 21.79 -2.26
C TYR A 345 12.83 21.93 -2.35
N ASP A 346 12.12 20.87 -2.71
CA ASP A 346 10.65 20.83 -2.72
C ASP A 346 10.10 20.43 -1.32
N LEU A 347 10.43 21.25 -0.28
CA LEU A 347 10.16 20.96 1.14
C LEU A 347 8.83 21.51 1.66
#